data_e632d5bdf3a5a5f3ac0f7c4011c32f8c
#
_entry.id   e632d5bdf3a5a5f3ac0f7c4011c32f8c
#
_cell.length_a   1.000
_cell.length_b   1.000
_cell.length_c   1.000
_cell.angle_alpha   90.00
_cell.angle_beta   90.00
_cell.angle_gamma   90.00
#
_symmetry.space_group_name_H-M   'P 1'
#
loop_
_entity.id
_entity.type
_entity.pdbx_description
1 polymer ?
#
loop_
_entity_poly.entity_id
_entity_poly.type
_entity_poly.pdbx_seq_one_letter_code
_entity_poly.pdbx_strand_id
1 'polypeptide(L)'
;KRQLPSTKVMRSPLHPTVEDLQAFIASSLVVAVCFLAYKEMGLPQIPYVILISGIVVFFREAGQRMVAQWMDAYIDLEFSMEGAGTSLFGALMAYLTGFSIVLLFPLTSSFSGRKYEHWGKSVDAIWAKRQYWLAFGGLTTLFGGWYLAYIFEYQLLAELASLFLFFQLMPFDYEYIPTDRLDGAYILLWSG
;
A
#
# COMPACT_ATOMS: atom_id res chain seq x y z
N LYS A 1 -30.28 19.61 2.16
CA LYS A 1 -30.61 18.19 2.49
C LYS A 1 -29.29 17.52 2.89
N ARG A 2 -29.04 17.39 4.20
CA ARG A 2 -27.93 16.58 4.71
C ARG A 2 -28.30 15.13 4.45
N GLN A 3 -27.53 14.45 3.60
CA GLN A 3 -27.60 12.99 3.50
C GLN A 3 -27.17 12.44 4.86
N LEU A 4 -28.06 11.75 5.52
CA LEU A 4 -27.72 10.92 6.69
C LEU A 4 -26.66 9.92 6.26
N PRO A 5 -25.57 9.76 7.03
CA PRO A 5 -24.58 8.74 6.72
C PRO A 5 -25.27 7.39 6.70
N SER A 6 -25.12 6.66 5.58
CA SER A 6 -25.59 5.30 5.45
C SER A 6 -25.10 4.52 6.67
N THR A 7 -26.00 3.76 7.29
CA THR A 7 -25.67 2.82 8.36
C THR A 7 -24.56 1.88 7.87
N LYS A 8 -23.31 2.28 8.08
CA LYS A 8 -22.17 1.37 7.91
C LYS A 8 -22.37 0.24 8.91
N VAL A 9 -22.80 -0.90 8.39
CA VAL A 9 -22.90 -2.16 9.13
C VAL A 9 -21.59 -2.33 9.91
N MET A 10 -21.68 -2.72 11.19
CA MET A 10 -20.50 -3.01 12.04
C MET A 10 -19.63 -4.07 11.34
N ARG A 11 -18.62 -3.62 10.61
CA ARG A 11 -17.68 -4.50 9.90
C ARG A 11 -16.56 -4.87 10.84
N SER A 12 -16.14 -6.13 10.81
CA SER A 12 -14.91 -6.54 11.47
C SER A 12 -13.73 -5.99 10.65
N PRO A 13 -12.70 -5.41 11.29
CA PRO A 13 -11.53 -4.89 10.56
C PRO A 13 -10.79 -5.96 9.75
N LEU A 14 -11.02 -7.24 10.04
CA LEU A 14 -10.38 -8.37 9.33
C LEU A 14 -11.11 -8.80 8.05
N HIS A 15 -12.39 -8.41 7.85
CA HIS A 15 -13.12 -8.83 6.66
C HIS A 15 -12.92 -7.83 5.52
N PRO A 16 -12.18 -8.22 4.46
CA PRO A 16 -12.03 -7.39 3.28
C PRO A 16 -13.38 -7.19 2.60
N THR A 17 -13.59 -6.01 2.07
CA THR A 17 -14.74 -5.69 1.24
C THR A 17 -14.48 -6.15 -0.21
N VAL A 18 -15.53 -6.14 -1.04
CA VAL A 18 -15.34 -6.37 -2.48
C VAL A 18 -14.47 -5.28 -3.10
N GLU A 19 -14.61 -4.04 -2.62
CA GLU A 19 -13.80 -2.89 -3.05
C GLU A 19 -12.33 -3.07 -2.68
N ASP A 20 -12.03 -3.54 -1.44
CA ASP A 20 -10.67 -3.88 -1.02
C ASP A 20 -10.07 -4.98 -1.90
N LEU A 21 -10.85 -6.00 -2.25
CA LEU A 21 -10.38 -7.08 -3.11
C LEU A 21 -10.08 -6.58 -4.53
N GLN A 22 -10.93 -5.70 -5.06
CA GLN A 22 -10.68 -5.08 -6.37
C GLN A 22 -9.42 -4.21 -6.35
N ALA A 23 -9.26 -3.38 -5.31
CA ALA A 23 -8.06 -2.56 -5.11
C ALA A 23 -6.80 -3.42 -4.98
N PHE A 24 -6.87 -4.53 -4.23
CA PHE A 24 -5.78 -5.49 -4.08
C PHE A 24 -5.36 -6.11 -5.42
N ILE A 25 -6.32 -6.61 -6.20
CA ILE A 25 -6.05 -7.23 -7.50
C ILE A 25 -5.47 -6.19 -8.47
N ALA A 26 -6.10 -5.01 -8.57
CA ALA A 26 -5.64 -3.95 -9.47
C ALA A 26 -4.21 -3.50 -9.13
N SER A 27 -3.92 -3.28 -7.84
CA SER A 27 -2.59 -2.88 -7.38
C SER A 27 -1.54 -3.96 -7.62
N SER A 28 -1.88 -5.22 -7.36
CA SER A 28 -0.98 -6.36 -7.63
C SER A 28 -0.63 -6.47 -9.10
N LEU A 29 -1.59 -6.23 -10.00
CA LEU A 29 -1.37 -6.23 -11.44
C LEU A 29 -0.46 -5.07 -11.88
N VAL A 30 -0.68 -3.85 -11.36
CA VAL A 30 0.19 -2.71 -11.68
C VAL A 30 1.62 -2.96 -11.20
N VAL A 31 1.79 -3.45 -9.97
CA VAL A 31 3.11 -3.81 -9.43
C VAL A 31 3.78 -4.88 -10.31
N ALA A 32 3.03 -5.88 -10.74
CA ALA A 32 3.55 -6.93 -11.62
C ALA A 32 4.01 -6.36 -12.97
N VAL A 33 3.21 -5.51 -13.61
CA VAL A 33 3.58 -4.88 -14.90
C VAL A 33 4.83 -4.03 -14.76
N CYS A 34 4.92 -3.22 -13.70
CA CYS A 34 6.09 -2.39 -13.44
C CYS A 34 7.36 -3.24 -13.21
N PHE A 35 7.24 -4.34 -12.47
CA PHE A 35 8.36 -5.22 -12.19
C PHE A 35 8.79 -6.03 -13.42
N LEU A 36 7.84 -6.48 -14.25
CA LEU A 36 8.13 -7.13 -15.54
C LEU A 36 8.91 -6.19 -16.47
N ALA A 37 8.48 -4.92 -16.57
CA ALA A 37 9.17 -3.91 -17.37
C ALA A 37 10.59 -3.63 -16.83
N TYR A 38 10.73 -3.55 -15.51
CA TYR A 38 12.03 -3.33 -14.85
C TYR A 38 13.04 -4.45 -15.12
N LYS A 39 12.59 -5.69 -15.08
CA LYS A 39 13.43 -6.87 -15.24
C LYS A 39 13.55 -7.36 -16.69
N GLU A 40 12.86 -6.70 -17.62
CA GLU A 40 12.78 -7.14 -19.02
C GLU A 40 12.38 -8.62 -19.17
N MET A 41 11.45 -9.07 -18.31
CA MET A 41 11.05 -10.47 -18.23
C MET A 41 10.12 -10.85 -19.38
N GLY A 42 10.28 -12.10 -19.86
CA GLY A 42 9.44 -12.64 -20.94
C GLY A 42 8.06 -13.12 -20.48
N LEU A 43 7.16 -13.35 -21.45
CA LEU A 43 5.79 -13.80 -21.25
C LEU A 43 5.62 -15.02 -20.31
N PRO A 44 6.51 -16.04 -20.31
CA PRO A 44 6.35 -17.23 -19.45
C PRO A 44 6.43 -16.91 -17.95
N GLN A 45 7.02 -15.77 -17.59
CA GLN A 45 7.23 -15.41 -16.19
C GLN A 45 6.08 -14.60 -15.59
N ILE A 46 5.14 -14.14 -16.43
CA ILE A 46 3.99 -13.30 -16.02
C ILE A 46 3.21 -13.91 -14.84
N PRO A 47 2.77 -15.18 -14.86
CA PRO A 47 1.99 -15.74 -13.77
C PRO A 47 2.74 -15.74 -12.44
N TYR A 48 4.05 -16.01 -12.49
CA TYR A 48 4.91 -16.02 -11.32
C TYR A 48 5.06 -14.59 -10.75
N VAL A 49 5.27 -13.59 -11.60
CA VAL A 49 5.42 -12.19 -11.17
C VAL A 49 4.11 -11.67 -10.58
N ILE A 50 2.95 -12.01 -11.14
CA ILE A 50 1.63 -11.66 -10.58
C ILE A 50 1.49 -12.27 -9.17
N LEU A 51 1.87 -13.54 -9.00
CA LEU A 51 1.81 -14.20 -7.70
C LEU A 51 2.68 -13.51 -6.66
N ILE A 52 3.96 -13.25 -6.95
CA ILE A 52 4.86 -12.59 -6.00
C ILE A 52 4.43 -11.15 -5.70
N SER A 53 3.88 -10.42 -6.68
CA SER A 53 3.31 -9.09 -6.49
C SER A 53 2.12 -9.12 -5.53
N GLY A 54 1.22 -10.09 -5.68
CA GLY A 54 0.12 -10.32 -4.76
C GLY A 54 0.60 -10.63 -3.34
N ILE A 55 1.64 -11.46 -3.20
CA ILE A 55 2.24 -11.78 -1.89
C ILE A 55 2.79 -10.50 -1.22
N VAL A 56 3.51 -9.66 -1.94
CA VAL A 56 4.10 -8.41 -1.41
C VAL A 56 3.01 -7.45 -0.94
N VAL A 57 1.98 -7.22 -1.76
CA VAL A 57 0.84 -6.38 -1.39
C VAL A 57 0.09 -6.96 -0.19
N PHE A 58 -0.10 -8.30 -0.17
CA PHE A 58 -0.76 -8.99 0.94
C PHE A 58 -0.01 -8.81 2.27
N PHE A 59 1.31 -8.94 2.31
CA PHE A 59 2.07 -8.76 3.55
C PHE A 59 1.88 -7.36 4.13
N ARG A 60 1.91 -6.33 3.29
CA ARG A 60 1.66 -4.96 3.75
C ARG A 60 0.24 -4.80 4.32
N GLU A 61 -0.76 -5.26 3.59
CA GLU A 61 -2.17 -5.14 4.01
C GLU A 61 -2.46 -5.95 5.28
N ALA A 62 -1.95 -7.18 5.35
CA ALA A 62 -2.12 -8.02 6.52
C ALA A 62 -1.58 -7.35 7.79
N GLY A 63 -0.41 -6.72 7.72
CA GLY A 63 0.17 -6.00 8.84
C GLY A 63 -0.65 -4.81 9.29
N GLN A 64 -1.14 -4.02 8.35
CA GLN A 64 -2.03 -2.90 8.66
C GLN A 64 -3.33 -3.38 9.32
N ARG A 65 -3.96 -4.43 8.80
CA ARG A 65 -5.19 -5.01 9.36
C ARG A 65 -4.99 -5.62 10.75
N MET A 66 -3.85 -6.26 11.00
CA MET A 66 -3.52 -6.77 12.34
C MET A 66 -3.43 -5.64 13.37
N VAL A 67 -2.76 -4.55 13.03
CA VAL A 67 -2.67 -3.38 13.92
C VAL A 67 -4.01 -2.68 14.05
N ALA A 68 -4.79 -2.57 12.97
CA ALA A 68 -6.13 -1.99 13.00
C ALA A 68 -7.07 -2.74 13.94
N GLN A 69 -7.03 -4.07 13.96
CA GLN A 69 -7.80 -4.87 14.89
C GLN A 69 -7.43 -4.54 16.35
N TRP A 70 -6.12 -4.41 16.63
CA TRP A 70 -5.66 -4.08 17.96
C TRP A 70 -6.03 -2.65 18.40
N MET A 71 -6.12 -1.73 17.44
CA MET A 71 -6.40 -0.32 17.70
C MET A 71 -7.89 0.06 17.57
N ASP A 72 -8.78 -0.87 17.30
CA ASP A 72 -10.21 -0.62 17.01
C ASP A 72 -10.40 0.41 15.88
N ALA A 73 -9.59 0.26 14.82
CA ALA A 73 -9.60 1.09 13.63
C ALA A 73 -10.08 0.29 12.41
N TYR A 74 -10.52 0.99 11.38
CA TYR A 74 -10.84 0.41 10.06
C TYR A 74 -9.79 0.83 9.05
N ILE A 75 -9.52 -0.07 8.13
CA ILE A 75 -8.68 0.18 6.97
C ILE A 75 -9.53 -0.13 5.75
N ASP A 76 -9.62 0.83 4.86
CA ASP A 76 -10.15 0.65 3.53
C ASP A 76 -8.95 0.73 2.56
N LEU A 77 -8.77 -0.31 1.77
CA LEU A 77 -7.73 -0.35 0.77
C LEU A 77 -8.20 0.40 -0.46
N GLU A 78 -7.45 1.38 -0.89
CA GLU A 78 -7.80 2.21 -2.04
C GLU A 78 -6.79 2.03 -3.17
N PHE A 79 -7.31 1.81 -4.38
CA PHE A 79 -6.50 1.83 -5.58
C PHE A 79 -6.30 3.28 -6.03
N SER A 80 -5.06 3.75 -5.97
CA SER A 80 -4.71 5.08 -6.44
C SER A 80 -4.57 5.10 -7.96
N MET A 81 -5.53 5.70 -8.65
CA MET A 81 -5.47 5.88 -10.11
C MET A 81 -4.29 6.75 -10.53
N GLU A 82 -4.00 7.79 -9.75
CA GLU A 82 -2.88 8.71 -10.02
C GLU A 82 -1.54 8.04 -9.75
N GLY A 83 -1.42 7.35 -8.62
CA GLY A 83 -0.23 6.58 -8.29
C GLY A 83 0.02 5.42 -9.27
N ALA A 84 -1.04 4.74 -9.71
CA ALA A 84 -0.96 3.70 -10.74
C ALA A 84 -0.53 4.29 -12.10
N GLY A 85 -1.10 5.42 -12.49
CA GLY A 85 -0.72 6.15 -13.71
C GLY A 85 0.75 6.55 -13.71
N THR A 86 1.23 7.10 -12.60
CA THR A 86 2.65 7.47 -12.41
C THR A 86 3.55 6.23 -12.48
N SER A 87 3.14 5.12 -11.86
CA SER A 87 3.90 3.86 -11.89
C SER A 87 3.98 3.27 -13.30
N LEU A 88 2.86 3.22 -14.01
CA LEU A 88 2.81 2.71 -15.39
C LEU A 88 3.56 3.64 -16.37
N PHE A 89 3.50 4.95 -16.17
CA PHE A 89 4.28 5.90 -16.96
C PHE A 89 5.78 5.67 -16.74
N GLY A 90 6.22 5.49 -15.50
CA GLY A 90 7.60 5.14 -15.17
C GLY A 90 8.04 3.84 -15.86
N ALA A 91 7.21 2.80 -15.83
CA ALA A 91 7.46 1.53 -16.50
C ALA A 91 7.56 1.68 -18.03
N LEU A 92 6.68 2.48 -18.65
CA LEU A 92 6.72 2.78 -20.08
C LEU A 92 8.01 3.52 -20.45
N MET A 93 8.40 4.53 -19.66
CA MET A 93 9.63 5.27 -19.89
C MET A 93 10.86 4.37 -19.73
N ALA A 94 10.88 3.48 -18.73
CA ALA A 94 11.94 2.49 -18.56
C ALA A 94 12.08 1.60 -19.81
N TYR A 95 10.97 1.11 -20.32
CA TYR A 95 10.94 0.27 -21.52
C TYR A 95 11.43 1.01 -22.78
N LEU A 96 11.03 2.28 -22.96
CA LEU A 96 11.38 3.08 -24.14
C LEU A 96 12.82 3.60 -24.13
N THR A 97 13.35 3.91 -22.96
CA THR A 97 14.68 4.57 -22.83
C THR A 97 15.79 3.61 -22.40
N GLY A 98 15.45 2.41 -21.95
CA GLY A 98 16.39 1.47 -21.34
C GLY A 98 16.90 1.90 -19.96
N PHE A 99 16.37 3.00 -19.39
CA PHE A 99 16.65 3.38 -18.01
C PHE A 99 15.76 2.60 -17.06
N SER A 100 16.35 1.83 -16.15
CA SER A 100 15.62 1.05 -15.15
C SER A 100 15.02 1.95 -14.07
N ILE A 101 14.00 2.75 -14.42
CA ILE A 101 13.26 3.57 -13.45
C ILE A 101 11.99 2.78 -13.08
N VAL A 102 11.91 2.34 -11.84
CA VAL A 102 10.70 1.73 -11.28
C VAL A 102 10.06 2.72 -10.33
N LEU A 103 8.77 2.94 -10.49
CA LEU A 103 7.92 3.68 -9.56
C LEU A 103 6.78 2.76 -9.14
N LEU A 104 6.52 2.61 -7.84
CA LEU A 104 5.54 1.67 -7.29
C LEU A 104 4.60 2.35 -6.30
N PHE A 105 3.62 3.11 -6.82
CA PHE A 105 2.65 3.88 -6.04
C PHE A 105 1.17 3.50 -6.27
N PRO A 106 0.83 2.25 -6.66
CA PRO A 106 -0.55 1.97 -7.06
C PRO A 106 -1.53 1.83 -5.89
N LEU A 107 -1.04 1.83 -4.66
CA LEU A 107 -1.80 1.43 -3.51
C LEU A 107 -1.66 2.41 -2.37
N THR A 108 -2.79 2.86 -1.87
CA THR A 108 -2.89 3.66 -0.66
C THR A 108 -3.88 3.01 0.31
N SER A 109 -3.83 3.41 1.56
CA SER A 109 -4.74 2.94 2.58
C SER A 109 -5.37 4.13 3.26
N SER A 110 -6.69 4.20 3.27
CA SER A 110 -7.40 5.17 4.08
C SER A 110 -7.70 4.56 5.45
N PHE A 111 -7.48 5.35 6.49
CA PHE A 111 -7.65 4.93 7.87
C PHE A 111 -8.83 5.66 8.49
N SER A 112 -9.78 4.93 9.09
CA SER A 112 -10.89 5.51 9.83
C SER A 112 -11.01 4.94 11.23
N GLY A 113 -11.34 5.79 12.20
CA GLY A 113 -11.48 5.39 13.61
C GLY A 113 -12.92 5.10 13.98
N ARG A 114 -13.18 3.98 14.62
CA ARG A 114 -14.54 3.54 14.99
C ARG A 114 -15.27 4.45 15.98
N LYS A 115 -14.53 5.17 16.83
CA LYS A 115 -15.09 5.94 17.96
C LYS A 115 -15.01 7.46 17.81
N TYR A 116 -14.38 7.99 16.77
CA TYR A 116 -13.96 9.41 16.77
C TYR A 116 -14.68 10.31 15.76
N GLU A 117 -15.65 9.79 15.02
CA GLU A 117 -16.43 10.60 14.06
C GLU A 117 -17.22 11.77 14.69
N HIS A 118 -17.31 11.84 16.04
CA HIS A 118 -18.11 12.82 16.76
C HIS A 118 -17.34 13.76 17.69
N TRP A 119 -16.02 13.68 17.76
CA TRP A 119 -15.20 14.46 18.70
C TRP A 119 -14.32 15.47 17.95
N GLY A 120 -14.33 16.71 18.36
CA GLY A 120 -13.68 17.83 17.68
C GLY A 120 -12.13 17.75 17.60
N LYS A 121 -11.51 18.86 17.16
CA LYS A 121 -10.10 18.98 16.75
C LYS A 121 -9.01 18.46 17.70
N SER A 122 -9.29 18.26 18.99
CA SER A 122 -8.35 17.65 19.94
C SER A 122 -8.08 16.16 19.68
N VAL A 123 -8.85 15.54 18.82
CA VAL A 123 -8.75 14.12 18.44
C VAL A 123 -7.73 13.92 17.33
N ASP A 124 -7.40 14.98 16.57
CA ASP A 124 -6.52 14.86 15.41
C ASP A 124 -5.11 14.35 15.78
N ALA A 125 -4.57 14.80 16.93
CA ALA A 125 -3.24 14.34 17.38
C ALA A 125 -3.23 12.84 17.79
N ILE A 126 -4.29 12.38 18.47
CA ILE A 126 -4.45 10.97 18.85
C ILE A 126 -4.65 10.12 17.59
N TRP A 127 -5.37 10.67 16.60
CA TRP A 127 -5.62 10.03 15.33
C TRP A 127 -4.33 9.92 14.49
N ALA A 128 -3.53 10.98 14.42
CA ALA A 128 -2.22 10.95 13.74
C ALA A 128 -1.30 9.87 14.32
N LYS A 129 -1.28 9.71 15.66
CA LYS A 129 -0.53 8.63 16.31
C LYS A 129 -1.02 7.24 15.91
N ARG A 130 -2.31 7.06 15.73
CA ARG A 130 -2.87 5.77 15.30
C ARG A 130 -2.53 5.48 13.84
N GLN A 131 -2.63 6.47 12.97
CA GLN A 131 -2.24 6.34 11.57
C GLN A 131 -0.76 5.95 11.44
N TYR A 132 0.11 6.54 12.27
CA TYR A 132 1.51 6.11 12.37
C TYR A 132 1.65 4.61 12.65
N TRP A 133 0.96 4.09 13.68
CA TRP A 133 1.06 2.67 14.04
C TRP A 133 0.47 1.76 12.97
N LEU A 134 -0.58 2.17 12.28
CA LEU A 134 -1.17 1.42 11.17
C LEU A 134 -0.20 1.32 9.99
N ALA A 135 0.39 2.45 9.60
CA ALA A 135 1.42 2.48 8.55
C ALA A 135 2.66 1.66 8.96
N PHE A 136 3.13 1.84 10.19
CA PHE A 136 4.28 1.10 10.73
C PHE A 136 4.03 -0.41 10.76
N GLY A 137 2.82 -0.86 11.10
CA GLY A 137 2.43 -2.27 11.07
C GLY A 137 2.55 -2.88 9.67
N GLY A 138 2.09 -2.16 8.65
CA GLY A 138 2.23 -2.60 7.25
C GLY A 138 3.68 -2.72 6.81
N LEU A 139 4.48 -1.71 7.12
CA LEU A 139 5.92 -1.72 6.78
C LEU A 139 6.70 -2.81 7.53
N THR A 140 6.37 -3.05 8.79
CA THR A 140 7.04 -4.09 9.61
C THR A 140 6.77 -5.49 9.07
N THR A 141 5.53 -5.79 8.70
CA THR A 141 5.19 -7.10 8.12
C THR A 141 5.75 -7.26 6.71
N LEU A 142 5.78 -6.20 5.92
CA LEU A 142 6.42 -6.21 4.61
C LEU A 142 7.94 -6.45 4.74
N PHE A 143 8.59 -5.80 5.71
CA PHE A 143 10.01 -6.03 6.03
C PHE A 143 10.25 -7.47 6.48
N GLY A 144 9.37 -8.01 7.34
CA GLY A 144 9.43 -9.42 7.75
C GLY A 144 9.29 -10.38 6.57
N GLY A 145 8.36 -10.11 5.65
CA GLY A 145 8.19 -10.87 4.42
C GLY A 145 9.42 -10.82 3.51
N TRP A 146 10.00 -9.63 3.35
CA TRP A 146 11.27 -9.45 2.64
C TRP A 146 12.41 -10.27 3.27
N TYR A 147 12.55 -10.22 4.60
CA TYR A 147 13.60 -10.93 5.33
C TYR A 147 13.46 -12.44 5.20
N LEU A 148 12.23 -12.97 5.29
CA LEU A 148 11.96 -14.38 5.05
C LEU A 148 12.30 -14.79 3.61
N ALA A 149 11.89 -13.99 2.62
CA ALA A 149 12.22 -14.26 1.22
C ALA A 149 13.74 -14.28 0.98
N TYR A 150 14.47 -13.39 1.66
CA TYR A 150 15.94 -13.33 1.60
C TYR A 150 16.59 -14.60 2.21
N ILE A 151 16.13 -15.03 3.39
CA ILE A 151 16.67 -16.26 4.05
C ILE A 151 16.39 -17.52 3.23
N PHE A 152 15.19 -17.61 2.64
CA PHE A 152 14.82 -18.78 1.84
C PHE A 152 15.29 -18.68 0.37
N GLU A 153 16.14 -17.72 0.06
CA GLU A 153 16.74 -17.51 -1.27
C GLU A 153 15.72 -17.27 -2.41
N TYR A 154 14.51 -16.78 -2.08
CA TYR A 154 13.52 -16.36 -3.08
C TYR A 154 13.89 -14.98 -3.66
N GLN A 155 14.95 -14.94 -4.47
CA GLN A 155 15.59 -13.68 -4.92
C GLN A 155 14.61 -12.69 -5.56
N LEU A 156 13.76 -13.14 -6.49
CA LEU A 156 12.80 -12.24 -7.17
C LEU A 156 11.76 -11.66 -6.20
N LEU A 157 11.29 -12.45 -5.24
CA LEU A 157 10.36 -11.99 -4.21
C LEU A 157 11.04 -10.99 -3.26
N ALA A 158 12.27 -11.28 -2.84
CA ALA A 158 13.04 -10.39 -1.97
C ALA A 158 13.33 -9.05 -2.67
N GLU A 159 13.69 -9.08 -3.94
CA GLU A 159 13.95 -7.87 -4.72
C GLU A 159 12.69 -7.02 -4.90
N LEU A 160 11.58 -7.63 -5.30
CA LEU A 160 10.31 -6.93 -5.42
C LEU A 160 9.86 -6.35 -4.07
N ALA A 161 9.97 -7.13 -2.99
CA ALA A 161 9.60 -6.67 -1.66
C ALA A 161 10.48 -5.51 -1.19
N SER A 162 11.78 -5.52 -1.48
CA SER A 162 12.70 -4.42 -1.15
C SER A 162 12.36 -3.14 -1.90
N LEU A 163 12.06 -3.24 -3.21
CA LEU A 163 11.64 -2.09 -4.02
C LEU A 163 10.32 -1.52 -3.51
N PHE A 164 9.34 -2.38 -3.26
CA PHE A 164 8.05 -1.94 -2.77
C PHE A 164 8.15 -1.30 -1.38
N LEU A 165 8.94 -1.88 -0.47
CA LEU A 165 9.24 -1.31 0.84
C LEU A 165 9.89 0.07 0.73
N PHE A 166 10.88 0.21 -0.16
CA PHE A 166 11.56 1.48 -0.40
C PHE A 166 10.58 2.57 -0.81
N PHE A 167 9.70 2.29 -1.78
CA PHE A 167 8.72 3.26 -2.23
C PHE A 167 7.66 3.58 -1.16
N GLN A 168 7.22 2.59 -0.39
CA GLN A 168 6.26 2.82 0.71
C GLN A 168 6.87 3.63 1.86
N LEU A 169 8.18 3.60 2.06
CA LEU A 169 8.90 4.43 3.04
C LEU A 169 9.07 5.88 2.59
N MET A 170 8.92 6.17 1.30
CA MET A 170 9.06 7.54 0.80
C MET A 170 7.97 8.45 1.39
N PRO A 171 8.34 9.67 1.84
CA PRO A 171 7.41 10.61 2.45
C PRO A 171 6.63 11.39 1.40
N PHE A 172 6.14 10.73 0.38
CA PHE A 172 5.39 11.38 -0.68
C PHE A 172 3.94 11.62 -0.27
N ASP A 173 3.48 12.82 -0.53
CA ASP A 173 2.12 13.29 -0.40
C ASP A 173 1.75 14.01 -1.70
N TYR A 174 0.48 14.18 -1.96
CA TYR A 174 -0.07 14.81 -3.16
C TYR A 174 0.55 16.19 -3.51
N GLU A 175 1.09 16.89 -2.51
CA GLU A 175 1.74 18.18 -2.73
C GLU A 175 3.02 18.10 -3.57
N TYR A 176 3.69 16.94 -3.63
CA TYR A 176 5.00 16.77 -4.28
C TYR A 176 4.96 15.90 -5.53
N ILE A 177 4.14 14.88 -5.51
CA ILE A 177 3.98 13.94 -6.64
C ILE A 177 2.49 13.61 -6.72
N PRO A 178 1.91 13.44 -7.93
CA PRO A 178 0.51 13.07 -8.09
C PRO A 178 0.30 11.60 -7.66
N THR A 179 0.35 11.38 -6.38
CA THR A 179 0.06 10.12 -5.69
C THR A 179 -0.65 10.43 -4.39
N ASP A 180 -1.47 9.52 -3.93
CA ASP A 180 -2.06 9.62 -2.61
C ASP A 180 -0.97 9.40 -1.54
N ARG A 181 -1.32 9.75 -0.30
CA ARG A 181 -0.39 9.68 0.82
C ARG A 181 0.11 8.26 1.08
N LEU A 182 1.42 8.08 1.04
CA LEU A 182 2.09 6.79 1.31
C LEU A 182 2.34 6.58 2.81
N ASP A 183 2.67 5.34 3.19
CA ASP A 183 2.92 4.96 4.58
C ASP A 183 4.06 5.78 5.22
N GLY A 184 5.11 6.10 4.47
CA GLY A 184 6.22 6.95 4.92
C GLY A 184 5.81 8.36 5.29
N ALA A 185 4.83 8.94 4.59
CA ALA A 185 4.29 10.26 4.91
C ALA A 185 3.55 10.27 6.25
N TYR A 186 2.80 9.22 6.58
CA TYR A 186 2.17 9.07 7.90
C TYR A 186 3.19 8.97 9.04
N ILE A 187 4.33 8.31 8.79
CA ILE A 187 5.40 8.19 9.77
C ILE A 187 6.07 9.53 10.03
N LEU A 188 6.37 10.30 9.00
CA LEU A 188 7.00 11.61 9.13
C LEU A 188 6.08 12.65 9.79
N LEU A 189 4.79 12.66 9.46
CA LEU A 189 3.82 13.57 10.07
C LEU A 189 3.69 13.37 11.58
N TRP A 190 3.98 12.18 12.08
CA TRP A 190 4.00 11.91 13.52
C TRP A 190 5.29 12.36 14.20
N SER A 191 6.43 12.29 13.50
CA SER A 191 7.75 12.63 14.07
C SER A 191 8.05 14.13 14.12
N GLY A 192 7.19 14.96 13.51
CA GLY A 192 7.25 16.42 13.55
C GLY A 192 6.35 16.99 14.63
#